data_37caed2ecb56a66a4310a0fa3a0b56ed
#
_entry.id   37caed2ecb56a66a4310a0fa3a0b56ed
#
_cell.length_a   1.000
_cell.length_b   1.000
_cell.length_c   1.000
_cell.angle_alpha   90.00
_cell.angle_beta   90.00
_cell.angle_gamma   90.00
#
_symmetry.space_group_name_H-M   'P 1'
#
loop_
_entity.id
_entity.type
_entity.pdbx_description
1 polymer ?
#
loop_
_entity_poly.entity_id
_entity_poly.type
_entity_poly.pdbx_seq_one_letter_code
_entity_poly.pdbx_strand_id
1 'polypeptide(L)'
;PGNMQEFGFIQAIGKKPQEFWQESDNIALGQDASNILSYMKLMFDEARKSGIKLRREDFNKFGESVELFNGVKEWFSLINEYGKKRGVRVEHYINSSGLAEMIEGTPIGKEFKRIFACSFLYNEEGEAEWPGVAVDYTAKTQFLFKINKGILSIRDNKKVNESQLEEKKR
;
A
#
# COMPACT_ATOMS: atom_id res chain seq x y z
N PRO A 1 -2.09 -14.11 9.13
CA PRO A 1 -2.02 -13.89 7.69
C PRO A 1 -0.64 -13.39 7.30
N GLY A 2 -0.19 -13.80 6.12
CA GLY A 2 1.09 -13.39 5.55
C GLY A 2 1.05 -11.98 4.96
N ASN A 3 2.10 -11.63 4.20
CA ASN A 3 2.12 -10.37 3.45
C ASN A 3 1.06 -10.41 2.33
N MET A 4 0.51 -9.25 1.98
CA MET A 4 -0.59 -9.21 1.00
C MET A 4 -0.20 -9.76 -0.38
N GLN A 5 1.06 -9.67 -0.81
CA GLN A 5 1.56 -10.24 -2.07
C GLN A 5 1.46 -11.78 -2.12
N GLU A 6 1.35 -12.43 -0.95
CA GLU A 6 1.16 -13.88 -0.84
C GLU A 6 -0.24 -14.32 -1.25
N PHE A 7 -1.22 -13.38 -1.19
CA PHE A 7 -2.59 -13.61 -1.62
C PHE A 7 -2.76 -13.24 -3.09
N GLY A 8 -2.41 -14.15 -3.98
CA GLY A 8 -2.61 -14.01 -5.42
C GLY A 8 -1.32 -13.88 -6.23
N PHE A 9 -0.54 -12.79 -6.09
CA PHE A 9 0.63 -12.57 -6.96
C PHE A 9 1.67 -13.68 -6.87
N ILE A 10 2.16 -14.00 -5.65
CA ILE A 10 3.20 -15.03 -5.47
C ILE A 10 2.70 -16.40 -5.92
N GLN A 11 1.42 -16.68 -5.72
CA GLN A 11 0.79 -17.91 -6.22
C GLN A 11 0.70 -17.91 -7.75
N ALA A 12 0.36 -16.78 -8.37
CA ALA A 12 0.23 -16.66 -9.82
C ALA A 12 1.56 -16.90 -10.56
N ILE A 13 2.70 -16.51 -9.96
CA ILE A 13 4.04 -16.79 -10.51
C ILE A 13 4.58 -18.19 -10.15
N GLY A 14 3.80 -19.01 -9.43
CA GLY A 14 4.17 -20.39 -9.07
C GLY A 14 5.28 -20.51 -8.03
N LYS A 15 5.58 -19.45 -7.27
CA LYS A 15 6.59 -19.47 -6.20
C LYS A 15 5.98 -19.72 -4.82
N LYS A 16 6.81 -20.20 -3.91
CA LYS A 16 6.46 -20.22 -2.48
C LYS A 16 6.78 -18.88 -1.84
N PRO A 17 5.97 -18.40 -0.87
CA PRO A 17 6.22 -17.13 -0.19
C PRO A 17 7.63 -17.02 0.39
N GLN A 18 8.12 -18.07 1.06
CA GLN A 18 9.46 -18.07 1.65
C GLN A 18 10.57 -17.89 0.61
N GLU A 19 10.43 -18.53 -0.54
CA GLU A 19 11.41 -18.44 -1.64
C GLU A 19 11.42 -17.00 -2.21
N PHE A 20 10.26 -16.43 -2.44
CA PHE A 20 10.12 -15.06 -2.94
C PHE A 20 10.75 -14.03 -1.99
N TRP A 21 10.41 -14.09 -0.70
CA TRP A 21 10.95 -13.15 0.27
C TRP A 21 12.44 -13.33 0.51
N GLN A 22 12.94 -14.57 0.55
CA GLN A 22 14.38 -14.84 0.65
C GLN A 22 15.15 -14.26 -0.55
N GLU A 23 14.61 -14.39 -1.76
CA GLU A 23 15.22 -13.81 -2.96
C GLU A 23 15.22 -12.28 -2.92
N SER A 24 14.11 -11.67 -2.50
CA SER A 24 14.02 -10.22 -2.28
C SER A 24 15.06 -9.72 -1.27
N ASP A 25 15.20 -10.40 -0.14
CA ASP A 25 16.19 -10.07 0.88
C ASP A 25 17.62 -10.22 0.38
N ASN A 26 17.89 -11.26 -0.40
CA ASN A 26 19.21 -11.47 -1.01
C ASN A 26 19.57 -10.34 -1.99
N ILE A 27 18.61 -9.83 -2.76
CA ILE A 27 18.81 -8.67 -3.64
C ILE A 27 19.17 -7.43 -2.80
N ALA A 28 18.40 -7.18 -1.75
CA ALA A 28 18.62 -6.02 -0.89
C ALA A 28 19.97 -6.06 -0.18
N LEU A 29 20.29 -7.19 0.46
CA LEU A 29 21.55 -7.39 1.19
C LEU A 29 22.77 -7.37 0.25
N GLY A 30 22.68 -8.03 -0.90
CA GLY A 30 23.81 -8.14 -1.83
C GLY A 30 24.22 -6.82 -2.50
N GLN A 31 23.34 -5.82 -2.49
CA GLN A 31 23.55 -4.53 -3.16
C GLN A 31 23.40 -3.34 -2.23
N ASP A 32 23.23 -3.56 -0.91
CA ASP A 32 22.91 -2.51 0.08
C ASP A 32 21.72 -1.63 -0.40
N ALA A 33 20.65 -2.29 -0.85
CA ALA A 33 19.50 -1.66 -1.50
C ALA A 33 18.25 -1.65 -0.62
N SER A 34 17.28 -0.81 -0.98
CA SER A 34 15.98 -0.76 -0.30
C SER A 34 15.24 -2.08 -0.41
N ASN A 35 14.83 -2.67 0.72
CA ASN A 35 13.99 -3.87 0.75
C ASN A 35 12.68 -3.67 -0.02
N ILE A 36 12.12 -2.46 0.03
CA ILE A 36 10.87 -2.14 -0.67
C ILE A 36 11.06 -2.16 -2.19
N LEU A 37 12.10 -1.48 -2.69
CA LEU A 37 12.41 -1.47 -4.11
C LEU A 37 12.85 -2.85 -4.60
N SER A 38 13.53 -3.62 -3.75
CA SER A 38 13.97 -4.99 -4.08
C SER A 38 12.79 -5.93 -4.31
N TYR A 39 11.78 -5.94 -3.42
CA TYR A 39 10.61 -6.78 -3.66
C TYR A 39 9.79 -6.31 -4.87
N MET A 40 9.64 -4.99 -5.06
CA MET A 40 8.92 -4.45 -6.21
C MET A 40 9.62 -4.81 -7.53
N LYS A 41 10.96 -4.71 -7.55
CA LYS A 41 11.77 -5.17 -8.70
C LYS A 41 11.58 -6.67 -8.95
N LEU A 42 11.65 -7.49 -7.89
CA LEU A 42 11.49 -8.94 -8.03
C LEU A 42 10.09 -9.29 -8.56
N MET A 43 9.05 -8.57 -8.18
CA MET A 43 7.71 -8.75 -8.76
C MET A 43 7.72 -8.56 -10.28
N PHE A 44 8.41 -7.52 -10.78
CA PHE A 44 8.56 -7.30 -12.21
C PHE A 44 9.31 -8.43 -12.90
N ASP A 45 10.47 -8.80 -12.35
CA ASP A 45 11.33 -9.80 -12.95
C ASP A 45 10.61 -11.15 -13.06
N GLU A 46 9.91 -11.56 -12.00
CA GLU A 46 9.17 -12.81 -11.96
C GLU A 46 7.91 -12.80 -12.85
N ALA A 47 7.17 -11.69 -12.88
CA ALA A 47 6.05 -11.55 -13.79
C ALA A 47 6.50 -11.67 -15.25
N ARG A 48 7.61 -11.00 -15.60
CA ARG A 48 8.19 -11.07 -16.96
C ARG A 48 8.63 -12.51 -17.31
N LYS A 49 9.31 -13.20 -16.40
CA LYS A 49 9.74 -14.60 -16.59
C LYS A 49 8.55 -15.53 -16.79
N SER A 50 7.47 -15.29 -16.07
CA SER A 50 6.24 -16.09 -16.13
C SER A 50 5.28 -15.68 -17.25
N GLY A 51 5.61 -14.65 -18.04
CA GLY A 51 4.75 -14.11 -19.09
C GLY A 51 3.48 -13.43 -18.57
N ILE A 52 3.47 -13.04 -17.28
CA ILE A 52 2.34 -12.38 -16.63
C ILE A 52 2.47 -10.87 -16.81
N LYS A 53 1.41 -10.25 -17.32
CA LYS A 53 1.30 -8.80 -17.39
C LYS A 53 0.70 -8.29 -16.07
N LEU A 54 1.38 -7.35 -15.43
CA LEU A 54 0.93 -6.76 -14.18
C LEU A 54 0.12 -5.51 -14.49
N ARG A 55 -1.19 -5.62 -14.47
CA ARG A 55 -2.10 -4.49 -14.64
C ARG A 55 -2.69 -4.05 -13.30
N ARG A 56 -3.18 -2.82 -13.24
CA ARG A 56 -3.82 -2.28 -12.03
C ARG A 56 -4.99 -3.16 -11.58
N GLU A 57 -5.82 -3.59 -12.52
CA GLU A 57 -6.97 -4.46 -12.25
C GLU A 57 -6.58 -5.85 -11.75
N ASP A 58 -5.41 -6.36 -12.15
CA ASP A 58 -4.92 -7.66 -11.66
C ASP A 58 -4.49 -7.54 -10.19
N PHE A 59 -3.82 -6.45 -9.83
CA PHE A 59 -3.52 -6.17 -8.43
C PHE A 59 -4.78 -5.99 -7.59
N ASN A 60 -5.80 -5.30 -8.09
CA ASN A 60 -7.07 -5.17 -7.39
C ASN A 60 -7.71 -6.55 -7.15
N LYS A 61 -7.74 -7.43 -8.17
CA LYS A 61 -8.24 -8.80 -8.01
C LYS A 61 -7.45 -9.61 -6.98
N PHE A 62 -6.12 -9.48 -6.95
CA PHE A 62 -5.32 -10.09 -5.89
C PHE A 62 -5.71 -9.56 -4.52
N GLY A 63 -6.05 -8.28 -4.41
CA GLY A 63 -6.57 -7.66 -3.19
C GLY A 63 -7.86 -8.30 -2.69
N GLU A 64 -8.76 -8.72 -3.59
CA GLU A 64 -10.04 -9.39 -3.23
C GLU A 64 -9.81 -10.69 -2.46
N SER A 65 -8.69 -11.38 -2.71
CA SER A 65 -8.34 -12.65 -2.06
C SER A 65 -7.64 -12.49 -0.71
N VAL A 66 -7.32 -11.25 -0.27
CA VAL A 66 -6.66 -11.00 1.00
C VAL A 66 -7.57 -11.36 2.16
N GLU A 67 -7.11 -12.29 2.99
CA GLU A 67 -7.83 -12.69 4.19
C GLU A 67 -7.71 -11.63 5.29
N LEU A 68 -8.86 -11.19 5.78
CA LEU A 68 -8.94 -10.24 6.89
C LEU A 68 -9.11 -10.98 8.21
N PHE A 69 -8.53 -10.43 9.27
CA PHE A 69 -8.79 -10.92 10.61
C PHE A 69 -10.28 -10.78 10.99
N ASN A 70 -10.74 -11.66 11.87
CA ASN A 70 -12.11 -11.58 12.39
C ASN A 70 -12.36 -10.21 13.05
N GLY A 71 -13.51 -9.63 12.75
CA GLY A 71 -13.95 -8.34 13.28
C GLY A 71 -13.43 -7.11 12.51
N VAL A 72 -12.52 -7.27 11.54
CA VAL A 72 -11.99 -6.13 10.79
C VAL A 72 -13.06 -5.45 9.93
N LYS A 73 -13.96 -6.22 9.32
CA LYS A 73 -15.04 -5.66 8.48
C LYS A 73 -16.02 -4.84 9.31
N GLU A 74 -16.34 -5.30 10.50
CA GLU A 74 -17.27 -4.65 11.42
C GLU A 74 -16.66 -3.48 12.16
N TRP A 75 -15.33 -3.45 12.29
CA TRP A 75 -14.58 -2.43 13.02
C TRP A 75 -14.92 -1.01 12.56
N PHE A 76 -14.99 -0.77 11.25
CA PHE A 76 -15.18 0.57 10.69
C PHE A 76 -16.52 1.17 11.08
N SER A 77 -17.61 0.40 10.96
CA SER A 77 -18.93 0.84 11.37
C SER A 77 -19.00 1.08 12.88
N LEU A 78 -18.46 0.18 13.68
CA LEU A 78 -18.46 0.28 15.14
C LEU A 78 -17.71 1.53 15.63
N ILE A 79 -16.49 1.78 15.12
CA ILE A 79 -15.70 2.94 15.56
C ILE A 79 -16.28 4.26 15.06
N ASN A 80 -16.86 4.27 13.85
CA ASN A 80 -17.55 5.45 13.31
C ASN A 80 -18.77 5.81 14.15
N GLU A 81 -19.60 4.86 14.54
CA GLU A 81 -20.74 5.07 15.42
C GLU A 81 -20.30 5.52 16.82
N TYR A 82 -19.26 4.92 17.35
CA TYR A 82 -18.71 5.30 18.65
C TYR A 82 -18.23 6.78 18.64
N GLY A 83 -17.52 7.18 17.58
CA GLY A 83 -17.12 8.58 17.39
C GLY A 83 -18.30 9.51 17.28
N LYS A 84 -19.31 9.18 16.43
CA LYS A 84 -20.51 9.96 16.22
C LYS A 84 -21.27 10.24 17.52
N LYS A 85 -21.42 9.22 18.38
CA LYS A 85 -22.06 9.36 19.70
C LYS A 85 -21.34 10.34 20.64
N ARG A 86 -20.08 10.68 20.35
CA ARG A 86 -19.23 11.61 21.12
C ARG A 86 -18.96 12.93 20.40
N GLY A 87 -19.65 13.19 19.28
CA GLY A 87 -19.43 14.39 18.48
C GLY A 87 -18.08 14.42 17.74
N VAL A 88 -17.44 13.25 17.56
CA VAL A 88 -16.15 13.11 16.88
C VAL A 88 -16.36 12.45 15.53
N ARG A 89 -15.75 13.02 14.47
CA ARG A 89 -15.65 12.38 13.16
C ARG A 89 -14.39 11.55 13.10
N VAL A 90 -14.55 10.25 12.87
CA VAL A 90 -13.42 9.32 12.65
C VAL A 90 -13.07 9.30 11.17
N GLU A 91 -11.79 9.31 10.83
CA GLU A 91 -11.28 9.18 9.48
C GLU A 91 -10.22 8.07 9.45
N HIS A 92 -10.30 7.20 8.45
CA HIS A 92 -9.43 6.06 8.32
C HIS A 92 -8.38 6.29 7.22
N TYR A 93 -7.14 5.94 7.51
CA TYR A 93 -6.01 6.07 6.60
C TYR A 93 -5.17 4.79 6.62
N ILE A 94 -4.63 4.42 5.47
CA ILE A 94 -3.58 3.39 5.38
C ILE A 94 -2.23 4.08 5.15
N ASN A 95 -1.21 3.58 5.83
CA ASN A 95 0.19 3.95 5.67
C ASN A 95 1.04 2.67 5.66
N SER A 96 1.25 2.11 4.47
CA SER A 96 1.70 0.74 4.27
C SER A 96 2.88 0.63 3.31
N SER A 97 3.75 -0.35 3.55
CA SER A 97 4.77 -0.79 2.60
C SER A 97 4.27 -1.84 1.60
N GLY A 98 2.99 -2.23 1.69
CA GLY A 98 2.31 -3.05 0.68
C GLY A 98 1.85 -2.22 -0.52
N LEU A 99 1.18 -2.86 -1.49
CA LEU A 99 0.73 -2.22 -2.72
C LEU A 99 -0.64 -1.56 -2.56
N ALA A 100 -0.74 -0.29 -2.97
CA ALA A 100 -1.97 0.50 -2.92
C ALA A 100 -3.10 -0.18 -3.70
N GLU A 101 -2.80 -0.65 -4.90
CA GLU A 101 -3.74 -1.32 -5.78
C GLU A 101 -4.35 -2.58 -5.14
N MET A 102 -3.54 -3.37 -4.44
CA MET A 102 -4.05 -4.54 -3.70
C MET A 102 -4.90 -4.12 -2.51
N ILE A 103 -4.50 -3.08 -1.77
CA ILE A 103 -5.29 -2.56 -0.63
C ILE A 103 -6.64 -2.03 -1.13
N GLU A 104 -6.67 -1.30 -2.23
CA GLU A 104 -7.88 -0.79 -2.87
C GLU A 104 -8.85 -1.91 -3.27
N GLY A 105 -8.32 -3.06 -3.70
CA GLY A 105 -9.09 -4.26 -4.05
C GLY A 105 -9.65 -5.04 -2.87
N THR A 106 -9.17 -4.80 -1.64
CA THR A 106 -9.69 -5.51 -0.46
C THR A 106 -11.15 -5.16 -0.15
N PRO A 107 -11.91 -6.04 0.53
CA PRO A 107 -13.28 -5.74 0.94
C PRO A 107 -13.43 -4.45 1.79
N ILE A 108 -12.34 -3.99 2.40
CA ILE A 108 -12.31 -2.77 3.25
C ILE A 108 -11.64 -1.58 2.55
N GLY A 109 -11.19 -1.72 1.30
CA GLY A 109 -10.47 -0.67 0.58
C GLY A 109 -11.19 0.67 0.53
N LYS A 110 -12.53 0.64 0.46
CA LYS A 110 -13.41 1.83 0.40
C LYS A 110 -13.58 2.56 1.75
N GLU A 111 -13.19 1.93 2.85
CA GLU A 111 -13.29 2.53 4.18
C GLU A 111 -12.24 3.62 4.43
N PHE A 112 -11.20 3.66 3.60
CA PHE A 112 -10.08 4.57 3.79
C PHE A 112 -10.26 5.86 3.01
N LYS A 113 -10.15 6.99 3.69
CA LYS A 113 -10.15 8.32 3.09
C LYS A 113 -8.95 8.51 2.15
N ARG A 114 -7.81 7.92 2.50
CA ARG A 114 -6.60 7.88 1.67
C ARG A 114 -5.74 6.68 2.03
N ILE A 115 -5.16 6.07 0.99
CA ILE A 115 -4.16 5.01 1.09
C ILE A 115 -2.82 5.60 0.67
N PHE A 116 -1.84 5.63 1.60
CA PHE A 116 -0.44 5.92 1.34
C PHE A 116 0.30 4.58 1.36
N ALA A 117 0.61 4.07 0.18
CA ALA A 117 1.25 2.78 0.03
C ALA A 117 2.15 2.76 -1.21
N CYS A 118 2.94 1.70 -1.36
CA CYS A 118 3.72 1.50 -2.58
C CYS A 118 2.78 1.39 -3.78
N SER A 119 3.20 1.85 -4.94
CA SER A 119 2.43 1.74 -6.18
C SER A 119 3.35 1.74 -7.38
N PHE A 120 2.84 1.28 -8.53
CA PHE A 120 3.55 1.31 -9.79
C PHE A 120 3.11 2.51 -10.65
N LEU A 121 4.00 2.96 -11.53
CA LEU A 121 3.62 3.68 -12.73
C LEU A 121 3.16 2.68 -13.78
N TYR A 122 2.22 3.07 -14.60
CA TYR A 122 1.63 2.25 -15.65
C TYR A 122 1.87 2.91 -17.00
N ASN A 123 2.19 2.10 -18.02
CA ASN A 123 2.33 2.54 -19.39
C ASN A 123 0.94 2.78 -20.05
N GLU A 124 0.93 3.13 -21.33
CA GLU A 124 -0.30 3.42 -22.10
C GLU A 124 -1.21 2.19 -22.22
N GLU A 125 -0.65 0.98 -22.18
CA GLU A 125 -1.38 -0.28 -22.21
C GLU A 125 -1.91 -0.69 -20.80
N GLY A 126 -1.67 0.13 -19.77
CA GLY A 126 -2.08 -0.11 -18.40
C GLY A 126 -1.24 -1.16 -17.67
N GLU A 127 -0.06 -1.51 -18.20
CA GLU A 127 0.86 -2.46 -17.57
C GLU A 127 1.84 -1.72 -16.65
N ALA A 128 2.10 -2.30 -15.49
CA ALA A 128 3.05 -1.74 -14.54
C ALA A 128 4.45 -1.67 -15.16
N GLU A 129 5.09 -0.52 -15.09
CA GLU A 129 6.38 -0.25 -15.73
C GLU A 129 7.50 0.02 -14.73
N TRP A 130 7.19 0.78 -13.68
CA TRP A 130 8.19 1.20 -12.71
C TRP A 130 7.58 1.44 -11.33
N PRO A 131 8.34 1.27 -10.23
CA PRO A 131 7.89 1.70 -8.91
C PRO A 131 7.64 3.23 -8.87
N GLY A 132 6.37 3.62 -8.79
CA GLY A 132 5.97 5.03 -8.73
C GLY A 132 6.04 5.63 -7.33
N VAL A 133 5.79 4.79 -6.32
CA VAL A 133 5.89 5.14 -4.90
C VAL A 133 6.48 3.96 -4.14
N ALA A 134 7.51 4.23 -3.36
CA ALA A 134 8.05 3.29 -2.38
C ALA A 134 7.83 3.86 -0.97
N VAL A 135 7.20 3.10 -0.10
CA VAL A 135 6.89 3.51 1.28
C VAL A 135 7.73 2.69 2.24
N ASP A 136 8.85 3.25 2.61
CA ASP A 136 9.73 2.75 3.65
C ASP A 136 9.37 3.29 5.03
N TYR A 137 10.24 3.06 6.02
CA TYR A 137 10.06 3.53 7.38
C TYR A 137 9.98 5.07 7.46
N THR A 138 10.84 5.76 6.74
CA THR A 138 10.92 7.24 6.73
C THR A 138 9.71 7.85 6.03
N ALA A 139 9.31 7.29 4.89
CA ALA A 139 8.11 7.72 4.17
C ALA A 139 6.84 7.59 5.00
N LYS A 140 6.73 6.58 5.87
CA LYS A 140 5.60 6.45 6.79
C LYS A 140 5.46 7.64 7.72
N THR A 141 6.57 8.13 8.28
CA THR A 141 6.58 9.34 9.12
C THR A 141 6.15 10.57 8.32
N GLN A 142 6.64 10.72 7.09
CA GLN A 142 6.26 11.82 6.20
C GLN A 142 4.76 11.83 5.93
N PHE A 143 4.15 10.68 5.68
CA PHE A 143 2.71 10.60 5.40
C PHE A 143 1.86 10.89 6.62
N LEU A 144 2.26 10.45 7.81
CA LEU A 144 1.60 10.84 9.06
C LEU A 144 1.60 12.37 9.25
N PHE A 145 2.74 13.00 8.95
CA PHE A 145 2.85 14.46 9.00
C PHE A 145 1.93 15.16 7.98
N LYS A 146 1.87 14.63 6.74
CA LYS A 146 0.94 15.11 5.71
C LYS A 146 -0.54 14.97 6.13
N ILE A 147 -0.92 13.82 6.70
CA ILE A 147 -2.27 13.58 7.20
C ILE A 147 -2.63 14.62 8.27
N ASN A 148 -1.73 14.85 9.23
CA ASN A 148 -1.93 15.85 10.28
C ASN A 148 -2.14 17.27 9.72
N LYS A 149 -1.47 17.61 8.61
CA LYS A 149 -1.63 18.88 7.89
C LYS A 149 -2.80 18.88 6.89
N GLY A 150 -3.58 17.81 6.77
CA GLY A 150 -4.69 17.70 5.84
C GLY A 150 -4.28 17.61 4.37
N ILE A 151 -3.01 17.30 4.08
CA ILE A 151 -2.46 17.22 2.71
C ILE A 151 -2.44 15.76 2.27
N LEU A 152 -3.35 15.40 1.37
CA LEU A 152 -3.54 14.02 0.93
C LEU A 152 -2.83 13.68 -0.38
N SER A 153 -2.18 14.65 -1.04
CA SER A 153 -1.38 14.42 -2.24
C SER A 153 0.00 13.86 -1.88
N ILE A 154 0.41 12.77 -2.55
CA ILE A 154 1.75 12.19 -2.39
C ILE A 154 2.82 13.18 -2.84
N ARG A 155 2.62 13.82 -4.00
CA ARG A 155 3.61 14.68 -4.65
C ARG A 155 3.70 16.11 -4.10
N ASP A 156 2.65 16.57 -3.42
CA ASP A 156 2.54 17.97 -3.01
C ASP A 156 3.32 18.27 -1.73
N ASN A 157 4.65 18.32 -1.86
CA ASN A 157 5.53 18.62 -0.74
C ASN A 157 5.60 20.14 -0.47
N LYS A 158 5.35 20.99 -1.48
CA LYS A 158 5.39 22.44 -1.33
C LYS A 158 4.32 22.92 -0.33
N LYS A 159 3.09 22.43 -0.47
CA LYS A 159 1.99 22.75 0.45
C LYS A 159 2.28 22.33 1.90
N VAL A 160 3.07 21.29 2.11
CA VAL A 160 3.44 20.84 3.46
C VAL A 160 4.22 21.92 4.20
N ASN A 161 5.09 22.63 3.50
CA ASN A 161 5.91 23.71 4.06
C ASN A 161 5.17 25.05 4.16
N GLU A 162 4.22 25.29 3.26
CA GLU A 162 3.44 26.52 3.19
C GLU A 162 2.22 26.52 4.12
N SER A 163 1.69 25.34 4.49
CA SER A 163 0.51 25.26 5.31
C SER A 163 0.80 25.70 6.75
N GLN A 164 0.42 26.89 7.09
CA GLN A 164 0.23 27.37 8.48
C GLN A 164 -1.08 26.78 9.03
N LEU A 165 -1.19 25.46 9.06
CA LEU A 165 -2.29 24.87 9.80
C LEU A 165 -2.03 25.17 11.26
N GLU A 166 -2.90 26.05 11.85
CA GLU A 166 -3.05 26.11 13.27
C GLU A 166 -3.17 24.67 13.77
N GLU A 167 -2.31 24.30 14.71
CA GLU A 167 -2.44 23.05 15.44
C GLU A 167 -3.84 23.05 16.01
N LYS A 168 -4.79 22.41 15.31
CA LYS A 168 -6.07 22.11 15.91
C LYS A 168 -5.76 21.21 17.09
N LYS A 169 -5.72 21.78 18.28
CA LYS A 169 -5.68 21.06 19.54
C LYS A 169 -6.80 20.04 19.49
N ARG A 170 -6.42 18.79 19.29
CA ARG A 170 -7.31 17.64 19.32
C ARG A 170 -7.35 17.06 20.71
#